data_bf08ff2117ac07b32a91b4f912c7e0fc
#
_entry.id   bf08ff2117ac07b32a91b4f912c7e0fc
#
_cell.length_a   1.000
_cell.length_b   1.000
_cell.length_c   1.000
_cell.angle_alpha   90.00
_cell.angle_beta   90.00
_cell.angle_gamma   90.00
#
_symmetry.space_group_name_H-M   'P 1'
#
loop_
_entity.id
_entity.type
_entity.pdbx_description
1 polymer ?
#
loop_
_entity_poly.entity_id
_entity_poly.type
_entity_poly.pdbx_seq_one_letter_code
_entity_poly.pdbx_strand_id
1 'polypeptide(L)'
;MFKTKSKTKRLLMISGILCGAGILIAAVAFAFCGFDFWKVCAAPDYQESSYTYSADGISSLKLDFKGPPVEIRTSPDDKIHVTAWENDRVKFDAEESSGSLTLRLGADSRWYDQFLYGFFSNLSSYQHRSVIEIPAGYQGDFTVSCSETTVDLKGFENLRNLEIKNSNGSVSLENISSDRCILSTSNASVYCKNLTTGEMEAYSSNGSIALEQVAADNLHTGTSNSEIIGTALISGEISVSNSNGPISLTDIKADVLTASTSNSTNQLQNAVLSRSVSLANSNGSVEILQAEAPAIDLSTSNGEISGVIQGSQRDYSIEASTSNGSSNLMNTVGGEKTLKASNSNGGINVTFSQP
;
A
#
# COMPACT_ATOMS: atom_id res chain seq x y z
N MET A 1 -20.45 -45.55 24.15
CA MET A 1 -20.94 -44.18 24.41
C MET A 1 -20.35 -43.51 25.66
N PHE A 2 -19.12 -43.83 26.11
CA PHE A 2 -18.55 -43.37 27.40
C PHE A 2 -17.18 -42.67 27.33
N LYS A 3 -16.59 -42.45 26.13
CA LYS A 3 -15.26 -41.79 26.00
C LYS A 3 -15.30 -40.27 25.85
N THR A 4 -16.45 -39.67 25.52
CA THR A 4 -16.59 -38.22 25.29
C THR A 4 -16.69 -37.40 26.58
N LYS A 5 -17.30 -37.92 27.64
CA LYS A 5 -17.45 -37.23 28.93
C LYS A 5 -16.12 -36.95 29.66
N SER A 6 -15.08 -37.75 29.43
CA SER A 6 -13.74 -37.55 30.04
C SER A 6 -12.94 -36.42 29.38
N LYS A 7 -13.04 -36.24 28.08
CA LYS A 7 -12.35 -35.17 27.35
C LYS A 7 -12.94 -33.81 27.68
N THR A 8 -14.27 -33.68 27.76
CA THR A 8 -14.97 -32.45 28.13
C THR A 8 -14.67 -32.02 29.56
N LYS A 9 -14.59 -32.96 30.52
CA LYS A 9 -14.19 -32.65 31.90
C LYS A 9 -12.73 -32.17 31.99
N ARG A 10 -11.80 -32.74 31.21
CA ARG A 10 -10.39 -32.26 31.14
C ARG A 10 -10.31 -30.90 30.54
N LEU A 11 -11.03 -30.61 29.45
CA LEU A 11 -11.08 -29.30 28.81
C LEU A 11 -11.64 -28.22 29.76
N LEU A 12 -12.72 -28.52 30.48
CA LEU A 12 -13.26 -27.61 31.49
C LEU A 12 -12.30 -27.36 32.66
N MET A 13 -11.57 -28.39 33.07
CA MET A 13 -10.57 -28.26 34.14
C MET A 13 -9.37 -27.40 33.69
N ILE A 14 -8.88 -27.60 32.48
CA ILE A 14 -7.78 -26.78 31.89
C ILE A 14 -8.26 -25.34 31.71
N SER A 15 -9.48 -25.10 31.21
CA SER A 15 -10.06 -23.77 31.07
C SER A 15 -10.21 -23.08 32.44
N GLY A 16 -10.69 -23.81 33.47
CA GLY A 16 -10.77 -23.29 34.83
C GLY A 16 -9.41 -22.91 35.45
N ILE A 17 -8.35 -23.69 35.19
CA ILE A 17 -6.99 -23.40 35.61
C ILE A 17 -6.46 -22.15 34.90
N LEU A 18 -6.68 -22.06 33.58
CA LEU A 18 -6.27 -20.88 32.81
C LEU A 18 -6.99 -19.60 33.24
N CYS A 19 -8.29 -19.67 33.49
CA CYS A 19 -9.05 -18.55 34.04
C CYS A 19 -8.55 -18.15 35.43
N GLY A 20 -8.31 -19.13 36.33
CA GLY A 20 -7.74 -18.88 37.64
C GLY A 20 -6.38 -18.23 37.61
N ALA A 21 -5.48 -18.73 36.73
CA ALA A 21 -4.16 -18.13 36.51
C ALA A 21 -4.26 -16.72 35.95
N GLY A 22 -5.18 -16.46 35.00
CA GLY A 22 -5.44 -15.12 34.44
C GLY A 22 -5.92 -14.13 35.52
N ILE A 23 -6.84 -14.54 36.37
CA ILE A 23 -7.33 -13.71 37.50
C ILE A 23 -6.20 -13.43 38.51
N LEU A 24 -5.35 -14.42 38.79
CA LEU A 24 -4.22 -14.25 39.70
C LEU A 24 -3.18 -13.27 39.15
N ILE A 25 -2.86 -13.39 37.86
CA ILE A 25 -1.96 -12.44 37.17
C ILE A 25 -2.55 -11.02 37.20
N ALA A 26 -3.84 -10.86 36.89
CA ALA A 26 -4.53 -9.58 36.96
C ALA A 26 -4.53 -9.00 38.38
N ALA A 27 -4.75 -9.80 39.40
CA ALA A 27 -4.72 -9.36 40.80
C ALA A 27 -3.30 -8.94 41.25
N VAL A 28 -2.27 -9.68 40.84
CA VAL A 28 -0.87 -9.32 41.10
C VAL A 28 -0.49 -8.04 40.38
N ALA A 29 -0.85 -7.87 39.10
CA ALA A 29 -0.61 -6.64 38.36
C ALA A 29 -1.32 -5.43 39.02
N PHE A 30 -2.56 -5.62 39.47
CA PHE A 30 -3.33 -4.60 40.18
C PHE A 30 -2.70 -4.22 41.53
N ALA A 31 -2.13 -5.20 42.24
CA ALA A 31 -1.39 -4.94 43.49
C ALA A 31 -0.12 -4.12 43.24
N PHE A 32 0.61 -4.36 42.14
CA PHE A 32 1.77 -3.55 41.76
C PHE A 32 1.39 -2.10 41.42
N CYS A 33 0.17 -1.83 41.01
CA CYS A 33 -0.38 -0.49 40.80
C CYS A 33 -0.91 0.14 42.06
N GLY A 34 -0.67 -0.47 43.25
CA GLY A 34 -1.13 0.03 44.57
C GLY A 34 -2.63 -0.07 44.76
N PHE A 35 -3.31 -1.01 44.09
CA PHE A 35 -4.77 -1.17 44.11
C PHE A 35 -5.55 0.03 43.57
N ASP A 36 -4.87 0.90 42.82
CA ASP A 36 -5.48 2.10 42.25
C ASP A 36 -5.89 1.84 40.81
N PHE A 37 -7.17 1.56 40.59
CA PHE A 37 -7.73 1.32 39.27
C PHE A 37 -7.54 2.51 38.32
N TRP A 38 -7.58 3.72 38.88
CA TRP A 38 -7.40 4.92 38.06
C TRP A 38 -5.97 5.11 37.61
N LYS A 39 -4.96 4.63 38.33
CA LYS A 39 -3.56 4.60 37.88
C LYS A 39 -3.33 3.61 36.74
N VAL A 40 -4.10 2.52 36.69
CA VAL A 40 -4.05 1.55 35.58
C VAL A 40 -4.75 2.10 34.34
N CYS A 41 -5.84 2.86 34.54
CA CYS A 41 -6.67 3.41 33.48
C CYS A 41 -6.40 4.89 33.17
N ALA A 42 -5.53 5.56 33.95
CA ALA A 42 -5.18 6.96 33.69
C ALA A 42 -4.49 7.07 32.34
N ALA A 43 -5.02 7.93 31.49
CA ALA A 43 -4.30 8.34 30.29
C ALA A 43 -2.92 8.86 30.70
N PRO A 44 -1.86 8.50 30.00
CA PRO A 44 -0.53 9.06 30.26
C PRO A 44 -0.61 10.60 30.22
N ASP A 45 0.06 11.25 31.18
CA ASP A 45 0.17 12.70 31.20
C ASP A 45 1.15 13.12 30.10
N TYR A 46 0.60 13.51 28.95
CA TYR A 46 1.38 13.99 27.82
C TYR A 46 1.56 15.51 27.92
N GLN A 47 2.77 15.98 27.67
CA GLN A 47 3.11 17.39 27.53
C GLN A 47 3.47 17.70 26.09
N GLU A 48 3.01 18.84 25.60
CA GLU A 48 3.36 19.33 24.28
C GLU A 48 4.73 19.99 24.29
N SER A 49 5.60 19.55 23.40
CA SER A 49 6.92 20.12 23.15
C SER A 49 7.04 20.52 21.68
N SER A 50 7.59 21.70 21.42
CA SER A 50 7.77 22.20 20.06
C SER A 50 9.25 22.39 19.76
N TYR A 51 9.67 21.90 18.58
CA TYR A 51 11.04 22.00 18.11
C TYR A 51 11.04 22.54 16.68
N THR A 52 12.11 23.25 16.33
CA THR A 52 12.27 23.80 14.97
C THR A 52 13.70 23.59 14.52
N TYR A 53 13.85 23.06 13.30
CA TYR A 53 15.14 22.81 12.67
C TYR A 53 15.23 23.54 11.34
N SER A 54 16.44 23.94 10.93
CA SER A 54 16.68 24.42 9.57
C SER A 54 16.67 23.22 8.61
N ALA A 55 16.08 23.38 7.45
CA ALA A 55 16.23 22.42 6.36
C ALA A 55 17.50 22.67 5.53
N ASP A 56 18.13 23.84 5.69
CA ASP A 56 19.33 24.21 4.97
C ASP A 56 20.51 23.31 5.33
N GLY A 57 21.16 22.75 4.32
CA GLY A 57 22.31 21.86 4.49
C GLY A 57 21.95 20.42 4.84
N ILE A 58 20.66 20.11 5.03
CA ILE A 58 20.19 18.74 5.27
C ILE A 58 20.00 18.04 3.92
N SER A 59 20.85 17.08 3.63
CA SER A 59 20.78 16.24 2.43
C SER A 59 20.02 14.92 2.64
N SER A 60 19.79 14.51 3.90
CA SER A 60 19.04 13.31 4.27
C SER A 60 18.20 13.56 5.52
N LEU A 61 16.89 13.45 5.38
CA LEU A 61 15.93 13.54 6.47
C LEU A 61 15.36 12.16 6.75
N LYS A 62 15.51 11.68 7.98
CA LYS A 62 15.00 10.39 8.44
C LYS A 62 14.02 10.56 9.59
N LEU A 63 12.84 10.00 9.45
CA LEU A 63 11.80 9.97 10.47
C LEU A 63 11.60 8.53 10.93
N ASP A 64 11.91 8.21 12.19
CA ASP A 64 11.74 6.87 12.77
C ASP A 64 10.80 6.95 13.98
N PHE A 65 9.54 6.55 13.77
CA PHE A 65 8.48 6.68 14.77
C PHE A 65 7.95 5.32 15.21
N LYS A 66 8.15 5.02 16.48
CA LYS A 66 7.65 3.81 17.14
C LYS A 66 6.81 4.23 18.34
N GLY A 67 5.50 4.25 18.18
CA GLY A 67 4.63 4.62 19.29
C GLY A 67 3.38 5.39 18.88
N PRO A 68 3.06 6.52 19.53
CA PRO A 68 1.82 7.27 19.27
C PRO A 68 1.70 7.71 17.82
N PRO A 69 0.47 7.88 17.32
CA PRO A 69 0.22 8.35 15.97
C PRO A 69 0.90 9.70 15.70
N VAL A 70 1.57 9.78 14.55
CA VAL A 70 2.20 11.02 14.07
C VAL A 70 1.52 11.43 12.77
N GLU A 71 1.39 12.71 12.54
CA GLU A 71 0.99 13.29 11.27
C GLU A 71 2.20 13.97 10.64
N ILE A 72 2.51 13.62 9.40
CA ILE A 72 3.57 14.26 8.64
C ILE A 72 2.90 15.05 7.54
N ARG A 73 3.20 16.35 7.45
CA ARG A 73 2.61 17.23 6.46
C ARG A 73 3.61 18.27 5.94
N THR A 74 3.22 19.00 4.90
CA THR A 74 4.04 20.09 4.36
C THR A 74 4.05 21.29 5.31
N SER A 75 5.24 21.85 5.53
CA SER A 75 5.43 23.05 6.33
C SER A 75 4.90 24.30 5.63
N PRO A 76 4.36 25.27 6.38
CA PRO A 76 3.96 26.56 5.81
C PRO A 76 5.16 27.49 5.50
N ASP A 77 6.36 27.16 5.96
CA ASP A 77 7.59 27.93 5.76
C ASP A 77 8.78 27.03 5.40
N ASP A 78 10.00 27.57 5.38
CA ASP A 78 11.22 26.88 4.98
C ASP A 78 11.89 26.09 6.11
N LYS A 79 11.17 25.83 7.21
CA LYS A 79 11.69 25.13 8.39
C LYS A 79 10.96 23.82 8.64
N ILE A 80 11.66 22.91 9.30
CA ILE A 80 11.07 21.69 9.84
C ILE A 80 10.55 22.01 11.22
N HIS A 81 9.23 21.85 11.40
CA HIS A 81 8.58 22.02 12.71
C HIS A 81 8.15 20.66 13.25
N VAL A 82 8.36 20.48 14.54
CA VAL A 82 7.95 19.26 15.25
C VAL A 82 7.13 19.68 16.46
N THR A 83 5.89 19.25 16.51
CA THR A 83 5.05 19.31 17.72
C THR A 83 4.93 17.90 18.25
N ALA A 84 5.66 17.58 19.29
CA ALA A 84 5.70 16.25 19.90
C ALA A 84 4.90 16.22 21.20
N TRP A 85 4.09 15.18 21.37
CA TRP A 85 3.44 14.89 22.64
C TRP A 85 4.26 13.84 23.39
N GLU A 86 4.92 14.28 24.45
CA GLU A 86 5.91 13.52 25.20
C GLU A 86 5.43 13.22 26.62
N ASN A 87 5.93 12.14 27.19
CA ASN A 87 5.77 11.79 28.60
C ASN A 87 7.03 11.09 29.13
N ASP A 88 7.00 10.54 30.33
CA ASP A 88 8.15 9.84 30.92
C ASP A 88 8.63 8.65 30.09
N ARG A 89 7.81 8.10 29.21
CA ARG A 89 8.09 6.89 28.41
C ARG A 89 8.26 7.17 26.92
N VAL A 90 7.54 8.16 26.39
CA VAL A 90 7.60 8.56 24.98
C VAL A 90 8.42 9.82 24.89
N LYS A 91 9.56 9.76 24.25
CA LYS A 91 10.48 10.88 24.08
C LYS A 91 10.74 11.16 22.61
N PHE A 92 10.83 12.44 22.32
CA PHE A 92 11.33 12.94 21.05
C PHE A 92 12.86 13.10 21.16
N ASP A 93 13.56 12.66 20.14
CA ASP A 93 15.01 12.78 19.99
C ASP A 93 15.35 13.22 18.57
N ALA A 94 16.33 14.08 18.44
CA ALA A 94 16.83 14.57 17.17
C ALA A 94 18.36 14.48 17.12
N GLU A 95 18.87 13.85 16.10
CA GLU A 95 20.29 13.67 15.85
C GLU A 95 20.66 14.31 14.50
N GLU A 96 21.51 15.29 14.54
CA GLU A 96 22.06 15.94 13.33
C GLU A 96 23.54 15.57 13.18
N SER A 97 23.91 15.02 12.04
CA SER A 97 25.29 14.63 11.73
C SER A 97 25.55 14.66 10.25
N SER A 98 26.57 15.40 9.84
CA SER A 98 27.11 15.41 8.45
C SER A 98 26.03 15.62 7.38
N GLY A 99 25.09 16.55 7.60
CA GLY A 99 24.00 16.84 6.66
C GLY A 99 22.85 15.81 6.68
N SER A 100 22.81 14.95 7.68
CA SER A 100 21.69 14.06 7.95
C SER A 100 20.98 14.49 9.23
N LEU A 101 19.67 14.69 9.18
CA LEU A 101 18.81 14.93 10.34
C LEU A 101 17.92 13.69 10.55
N THR A 102 18.06 13.08 11.71
CA THR A 102 17.21 11.96 12.12
C THR A 102 16.31 12.38 13.27
N LEU A 103 15.01 12.33 13.07
CA LEU A 103 13.99 12.61 14.09
C LEU A 103 13.38 11.30 14.56
N ARG A 104 13.39 11.06 15.85
CA ARG A 104 12.85 9.87 16.49
C ARG A 104 11.77 10.25 17.49
N LEU A 105 10.65 9.57 17.43
CA LEU A 105 9.66 9.60 18.48
C LEU A 105 9.37 8.15 18.87
N GLY A 106 9.74 7.76 20.06
CA GLY A 106 9.65 6.36 20.46
C GLY A 106 9.42 6.19 21.95
N ALA A 107 8.80 5.07 22.28
CA ALA A 107 8.70 4.61 23.65
C ALA A 107 9.91 3.73 23.94
N ASP A 108 10.57 3.97 25.06
CA ASP A 108 11.53 3.02 25.65
C ASP A 108 10.70 1.85 26.23
N SER A 109 10.19 1.00 25.31
CA SER A 109 9.20 -0.01 25.67
C SER A 109 9.85 -1.36 25.96
N ARG A 110 9.70 -1.83 27.18
CA ARG A 110 9.90 -3.24 27.50
C ARG A 110 8.79 -4.07 26.82
N TRP A 111 9.09 -5.30 26.42
CA TRP A 111 8.17 -6.17 25.63
C TRP A 111 6.75 -6.32 26.23
N TYR A 112 6.58 -6.21 27.56
CA TYR A 112 5.29 -6.29 28.23
C TYR A 112 4.52 -4.96 28.21
N ASP A 113 5.19 -3.82 28.04
CA ASP A 113 4.54 -2.52 27.91
C ASP A 113 3.74 -2.45 26.60
N GLN A 114 4.25 -3.04 25.52
CA GLN A 114 3.53 -3.15 24.24
C GLN A 114 2.25 -3.99 24.36
N PHE A 115 2.27 -5.05 25.16
CA PHE A 115 1.10 -5.90 25.39
C PHE A 115 0.02 -5.19 26.22
N LEU A 116 0.41 -4.52 27.30
CA LEU A 116 -0.51 -3.78 28.15
C LEU A 116 -1.01 -2.51 27.46
N TYR A 117 -0.14 -1.79 26.76
CA TYR A 117 -0.51 -0.59 26.01
C TYR A 117 -1.47 -0.90 24.86
N GLY A 118 -1.21 -1.94 24.08
CA GLY A 118 -2.09 -2.37 22.97
C GLY A 118 -3.48 -2.81 23.44
N PHE A 119 -3.60 -3.36 24.65
CA PHE A 119 -4.89 -3.78 25.20
C PHE A 119 -5.70 -2.62 25.81
N PHE A 120 -5.02 -1.68 26.46
CA PHE A 120 -5.67 -0.55 27.15
C PHE A 120 -5.72 0.74 26.33
N SER A 121 -4.84 0.94 25.36
CA SER A 121 -4.85 2.14 24.49
C SER A 121 -6.07 2.20 23.56
N ASN A 122 -6.67 1.07 23.24
CA ASN A 122 -7.97 1.04 22.54
C ASN A 122 -9.13 1.57 23.39
N LEU A 123 -8.95 1.74 24.71
CA LEU A 123 -9.94 2.32 25.61
C LEU A 123 -9.75 3.82 25.86
N SER A 124 -8.55 4.36 25.66
CA SER A 124 -8.29 5.81 25.70
C SER A 124 -7.99 6.26 24.26
N SER A 125 -8.96 6.87 23.60
CA SER A 125 -8.72 7.57 22.34
C SER A 125 -7.49 8.46 22.50
N TYR A 126 -6.48 8.26 21.65
CA TYR A 126 -5.33 9.19 21.55
C TYR A 126 -5.87 10.58 21.25
N GLN A 127 -5.99 11.42 22.29
CA GLN A 127 -6.46 12.79 22.15
C GLN A 127 -5.37 13.70 21.57
N HIS A 128 -4.12 13.22 21.55
CA HIS A 128 -2.96 14.00 21.17
C HIS A 128 -2.22 13.30 20.04
N ARG A 129 -2.01 14.04 18.95
CA ARG A 129 -1.26 13.58 17.78
C ARG A 129 -0.04 14.47 17.61
N SER A 130 1.14 13.88 17.56
CA SER A 130 2.35 14.61 17.19
C SER A 130 2.31 14.99 15.71
N VAL A 131 2.82 16.18 15.39
CA VAL A 131 2.81 16.70 14.00
C VAL A 131 4.23 17.06 13.62
N ILE A 132 4.62 16.67 12.39
CA ILE A 132 5.88 17.04 11.79
C ILE A 132 5.60 17.72 10.46
N GLU A 133 6.07 18.93 10.34
CA GLU A 133 5.92 19.75 9.15
C GLU A 133 7.28 19.89 8.46
N ILE A 134 7.32 19.59 7.15
CA ILE A 134 8.54 19.58 6.34
C ILE A 134 8.36 20.55 5.20
N PRO A 135 9.34 21.45 4.95
CA PRO A 135 9.22 22.44 3.89
C PRO A 135 9.17 21.81 2.50
N ALA A 136 8.26 22.28 1.66
CA ALA A 136 8.10 21.82 0.27
C ALA A 136 9.36 22.02 -0.58
N GLY A 137 10.21 22.99 -0.22
CA GLY A 137 11.50 23.24 -0.86
C GLY A 137 12.60 22.23 -0.52
N TYR A 138 12.36 21.23 0.34
CA TYR A 138 13.32 20.20 0.65
C TYR A 138 13.55 19.25 -0.55
N GLN A 139 14.79 19.05 -0.96
CA GLN A 139 15.18 18.30 -2.17
C GLN A 139 16.09 17.08 -1.90
N GLY A 140 16.35 16.76 -0.65
CA GLY A 140 17.22 15.65 -0.25
C GLY A 140 16.55 14.27 -0.28
N ASP A 141 17.20 13.32 0.36
CA ASP A 141 16.62 12.00 0.64
C ASP A 141 15.65 12.12 1.80
N PHE A 142 14.42 11.65 1.62
CA PHE A 142 13.39 11.69 2.63
C PHE A 142 12.91 10.27 2.95
N THR A 143 13.23 9.78 4.13
CA THR A 143 12.85 8.44 4.60
C THR A 143 11.93 8.52 5.80
N VAL A 144 10.79 7.85 5.73
CA VAL A 144 9.82 7.70 6.83
C VAL A 144 9.71 6.23 7.18
N SER A 145 9.95 5.87 8.44
CA SER A 145 9.77 4.53 8.98
C SER A 145 8.86 4.61 10.20
N CYS A 146 7.65 4.07 10.11
CA CYS A 146 6.64 4.25 11.14
C CYS A 146 5.63 3.10 11.19
N SER A 147 4.85 3.04 12.27
CA SER A 147 3.84 1.99 12.47
C SER A 147 2.42 2.48 12.30
N GLU A 148 2.09 3.67 12.79
CA GLU A 148 0.72 4.21 12.85
C GLU A 148 0.65 5.68 12.41
N THR A 149 1.49 6.06 11.46
CA THR A 149 1.65 7.44 11.03
C THR A 149 0.76 7.74 9.81
N THR A 150 0.03 8.84 9.87
CA THR A 150 -0.60 9.41 8.68
C THR A 150 0.43 10.30 7.98
N VAL A 151 0.69 10.02 6.71
CA VAL A 151 1.59 10.80 5.87
C VAL A 151 0.75 11.54 4.83
N ASP A 152 0.76 12.86 4.85
CA ASP A 152 0.10 13.74 3.87
C ASP A 152 1.10 14.78 3.37
N LEU A 153 1.73 14.48 2.24
CA LEU A 153 2.77 15.33 1.66
C LEU A 153 2.29 15.95 0.36
N LYS A 154 2.48 17.27 0.23
CA LYS A 154 2.04 18.03 -0.94
C LYS A 154 3.08 19.03 -1.40
N GLY A 155 3.26 19.11 -2.72
CA GLY A 155 4.03 20.17 -3.35
C GLY A 155 5.54 20.04 -3.22
N PHE A 156 6.08 18.83 -3.07
CA PHE A 156 7.53 18.61 -3.04
C PHE A 156 8.05 18.47 -4.45
N GLU A 157 9.02 19.30 -4.79
CA GLU A 157 9.66 19.30 -6.12
C GLU A 157 11.12 18.86 -6.01
N ASN A 158 11.51 17.96 -6.93
CA ASN A 158 12.89 17.50 -7.09
C ASN A 158 13.48 16.82 -5.85
N LEU A 159 12.67 16.02 -5.14
CA LEU A 159 13.21 15.09 -4.14
C LEU A 159 14.15 14.09 -4.83
N ARG A 160 15.29 13.78 -4.24
CA ARG A 160 16.16 12.73 -4.76
C ARG A 160 15.53 11.36 -4.50
N ASN A 161 15.24 11.04 -3.26
CA ASN A 161 14.55 9.80 -2.89
C ASN A 161 13.43 10.10 -1.88
N LEU A 162 12.27 9.51 -2.12
CA LEU A 162 11.17 9.46 -1.16
C LEU A 162 10.90 8.00 -0.80
N GLU A 163 11.19 7.61 0.43
CA GLU A 163 10.93 6.26 0.93
C GLU A 163 10.01 6.31 2.14
N ILE A 164 8.84 5.67 2.04
CA ILE A 164 7.86 5.60 3.13
C ILE A 164 7.56 4.15 3.45
N LYS A 165 7.90 3.74 4.68
CA LYS A 165 7.56 2.45 5.26
C LYS A 165 6.60 2.66 6.42
N ASN A 166 5.34 2.23 6.25
CA ASN A 166 4.31 2.41 7.25
C ASN A 166 3.50 1.11 7.44
N SER A 167 3.05 0.81 8.64
CA SER A 167 2.26 -0.39 8.86
C SER A 167 0.75 -0.14 8.76
N ASN A 168 0.22 0.90 9.43
CA ASN A 168 -1.22 1.07 9.63
C ASN A 168 -1.78 2.45 9.28
N GLY A 169 -0.97 3.49 9.14
CA GLY A 169 -1.43 4.83 8.79
C GLY A 169 -1.52 5.05 7.29
N SER A 170 -2.44 5.86 6.83
CA SER A 170 -2.60 6.19 5.41
C SER A 170 -1.43 7.00 4.86
N VAL A 171 -1.14 6.80 3.58
CA VAL A 171 -0.15 7.58 2.83
C VAL A 171 -0.86 8.31 1.69
N SER A 172 -0.76 9.63 1.68
CA SER A 172 -1.30 10.52 0.65
C SER A 172 -0.19 11.42 0.12
N LEU A 173 0.08 11.33 -1.17
CA LEU A 173 1.09 12.13 -1.86
C LEU A 173 0.43 12.91 -2.99
N GLU A 174 0.64 14.23 -3.04
CA GLU A 174 0.03 15.08 -4.05
C GLU A 174 1.03 16.11 -4.59
N ASN A 175 1.11 16.25 -5.92
CA ASN A 175 2.01 17.20 -6.59
C ASN A 175 3.48 17.01 -6.15
N ILE A 176 4.02 15.82 -6.33
CA ILE A 176 5.39 15.49 -5.93
C ILE A 176 6.22 15.10 -7.15
N SER A 177 7.45 15.60 -7.21
CA SER A 177 8.46 15.10 -8.13
C SER A 177 9.69 14.57 -7.39
N SER A 178 10.22 13.43 -7.86
CA SER A 178 11.38 12.75 -7.27
C SER A 178 12.14 11.94 -8.32
N ASP A 179 13.40 11.61 -8.05
CA ASP A 179 14.10 10.61 -8.87
C ASP A 179 13.59 9.21 -8.58
N ARG A 180 13.26 8.93 -7.30
CA ARG A 180 12.74 7.65 -6.85
C ARG A 180 11.68 7.82 -5.76
N CYS A 181 10.58 7.05 -5.86
CA CYS A 181 9.49 7.03 -4.89
C CYS A 181 9.17 5.58 -4.50
N ILE A 182 9.39 5.22 -3.23
CA ILE A 182 9.11 3.87 -2.69
C ILE A 182 8.13 3.98 -1.55
N LEU A 183 6.99 3.32 -1.71
CA LEU A 183 5.92 3.26 -0.71
C LEU A 183 5.66 1.81 -0.33
N SER A 184 5.82 1.49 0.94
CA SER A 184 5.57 0.14 1.46
C SER A 184 4.69 0.22 2.70
N THR A 185 3.52 -0.41 2.64
CA THR A 185 2.57 -0.44 3.75
C THR A 185 2.12 -1.87 4.05
N SER A 186 1.53 -2.11 5.21
CA SER A 186 0.93 -3.41 5.54
C SER A 186 -0.59 -3.36 5.47
N ASN A 187 -1.21 -2.41 6.15
CA ASN A 187 -2.67 -2.32 6.26
C ASN A 187 -3.22 -0.96 5.78
N ALA A 188 -2.34 -0.07 5.41
CA ALA A 188 -2.71 1.28 5.04
C ALA A 188 -3.00 1.42 3.54
N SER A 189 -3.93 2.28 3.22
CA SER A 189 -4.16 2.71 1.84
C SER A 189 -3.11 3.71 1.40
N VAL A 190 -2.72 3.61 0.14
CA VAL A 190 -1.81 4.52 -0.55
C VAL A 190 -2.61 5.29 -1.61
N TYR A 191 -2.55 6.60 -1.55
CA TYR A 191 -3.11 7.48 -2.57
C TYR A 191 -2.01 8.40 -3.11
N CYS A 192 -1.81 8.37 -4.42
CA CYS A 192 -0.84 9.22 -5.11
C CYS A 192 -1.53 9.96 -6.23
N LYS A 193 -1.38 11.28 -6.26
CA LYS A 193 -1.94 12.13 -7.29
C LYS A 193 -0.91 13.12 -7.83
N ASN A 194 -0.86 13.22 -9.15
CA ASN A 194 0.02 14.15 -9.86
C ASN A 194 1.50 13.99 -9.42
N LEU A 195 2.02 12.76 -9.61
CA LEU A 195 3.42 12.44 -9.31
C LEU A 195 4.23 12.33 -10.60
N THR A 196 5.48 12.81 -10.53
CA THR A 196 6.49 12.59 -11.57
C THR A 196 7.74 12.01 -10.92
N THR A 197 8.19 10.83 -11.37
CA THR A 197 9.35 10.16 -10.78
C THR A 197 10.08 9.29 -11.83
N GLY A 198 11.37 9.04 -11.63
CA GLY A 198 12.08 8.06 -12.47
C GLY A 198 11.62 6.63 -12.15
N GLU A 199 11.62 6.26 -10.87
CA GLU A 199 11.19 4.94 -10.42
C GLU A 199 10.09 5.06 -9.37
N MET A 200 8.99 4.34 -9.56
CA MET A 200 7.91 4.24 -8.58
C MET A 200 7.65 2.81 -8.16
N GLU A 201 7.72 2.56 -6.87
CA GLU A 201 7.29 1.32 -6.24
C GLU A 201 6.21 1.62 -5.19
N ALA A 202 5.04 0.98 -5.29
CA ALA A 202 3.97 1.14 -4.30
C ALA A 202 3.39 -0.23 -3.93
N TYR A 203 3.61 -0.66 -2.70
CA TYR A 203 3.18 -1.97 -2.21
C TYR A 203 2.39 -1.88 -0.91
N SER A 204 1.32 -2.67 -0.83
CA SER A 204 0.57 -2.90 0.39
C SER A 204 0.25 -4.39 0.56
N SER A 205 0.05 -4.86 1.78
CA SER A 205 -0.49 -6.21 1.97
C SER A 205 -2.02 -6.22 1.97
N ASN A 206 -2.64 -5.27 2.66
CA ASN A 206 -4.09 -5.24 2.87
C ASN A 206 -4.75 -3.91 2.47
N GLY A 207 -4.00 -2.84 2.27
CA GLY A 207 -4.53 -1.54 1.88
C GLY A 207 -4.74 -1.42 0.36
N SER A 208 -5.67 -0.59 -0.04
CA SER A 208 -5.88 -0.22 -1.44
C SER A 208 -4.77 0.72 -1.93
N ILE A 209 -4.51 0.65 -3.24
CA ILE A 209 -3.55 1.55 -3.89
C ILE A 209 -4.29 2.29 -5.00
N ALA A 210 -4.31 3.61 -4.92
CA ALA A 210 -4.88 4.47 -5.95
C ALA A 210 -3.82 5.43 -6.49
N LEU A 211 -3.58 5.35 -7.80
CA LEU A 211 -2.62 6.16 -8.52
C LEU A 211 -3.36 6.98 -9.57
N GLU A 212 -3.29 8.30 -9.48
CA GLU A 212 -3.96 9.24 -10.37
C GLU A 212 -2.94 10.21 -10.97
N GLN A 213 -2.88 10.30 -12.30
CA GLN A 213 -1.95 11.22 -12.99
C GLN A 213 -0.48 11.00 -12.57
N VAL A 214 -0.01 9.75 -12.64
CA VAL A 214 1.38 9.39 -12.32
C VAL A 214 2.18 9.21 -13.59
N ALA A 215 3.33 9.90 -13.67
CA ALA A 215 4.32 9.75 -14.72
C ALA A 215 5.61 9.16 -14.11
N ALA A 216 6.10 8.05 -14.68
CA ALA A 216 7.33 7.39 -14.23
C ALA A 216 8.07 6.77 -15.42
N ASP A 217 9.39 6.55 -15.30
CA ASP A 217 10.08 5.70 -16.28
C ASP A 217 9.69 4.23 -16.05
N ASN A 218 9.66 3.80 -14.78
CA ASN A 218 9.21 2.48 -14.36
C ASN A 218 8.24 2.59 -13.20
N LEU A 219 7.10 1.90 -13.30
CA LEU A 219 6.05 1.86 -12.29
C LEU A 219 5.74 0.43 -11.88
N HIS A 220 6.00 0.09 -10.63
CA HIS A 220 5.69 -1.21 -10.03
C HIS A 220 4.74 -1.04 -8.87
N THR A 221 3.60 -1.71 -8.89
CA THR A 221 2.63 -1.63 -7.80
C THR A 221 1.98 -2.97 -7.50
N GLY A 222 1.64 -3.19 -6.24
CA GLY A 222 1.04 -4.45 -5.83
C GLY A 222 0.37 -4.44 -4.47
N THR A 223 -0.70 -5.22 -4.36
CA THR A 223 -1.34 -5.52 -3.07
C THR A 223 -1.77 -6.99 -3.02
N SER A 224 -2.03 -7.51 -1.82
CA SER A 224 -2.50 -8.89 -1.72
C SER A 224 -4.03 -8.99 -1.63
N ASN A 225 -4.70 -8.05 -0.96
CA ASN A 225 -6.10 -8.25 -0.58
C ASN A 225 -7.07 -7.15 -1.00
N SER A 226 -6.59 -5.98 -1.32
CA SER A 226 -7.43 -4.84 -1.69
C SER A 226 -7.37 -4.53 -3.19
N GLU A 227 -8.07 -3.53 -3.62
CA GLU A 227 -8.07 -3.07 -5.00
C GLU A 227 -6.84 -2.24 -5.36
N ILE A 228 -6.49 -2.27 -6.66
CA ILE A 228 -5.55 -1.34 -7.27
C ILE A 228 -6.30 -0.56 -8.35
N ILE A 229 -6.27 0.75 -8.23
CA ILE A 229 -6.84 1.68 -9.22
C ILE A 229 -5.73 2.53 -9.80
N GLY A 230 -5.56 2.51 -11.12
CA GLY A 230 -4.64 3.36 -11.85
C GLY A 230 -5.38 4.19 -12.89
N THR A 231 -5.25 5.51 -12.83
CA THR A 231 -5.92 6.41 -13.79
C THR A 231 -4.92 7.43 -14.33
N ALA A 232 -4.91 7.59 -15.65
CA ALA A 232 -4.02 8.52 -16.35
C ALA A 232 -2.53 8.26 -16.02
N LEU A 233 -2.09 7.02 -16.18
CA LEU A 233 -0.70 6.62 -15.94
C LEU A 233 0.12 6.71 -17.22
N ILE A 234 1.32 7.28 -17.12
CA ILE A 234 2.28 7.39 -18.21
C ILE A 234 3.60 6.77 -17.75
N SER A 235 4.10 5.73 -18.44
CA SER A 235 5.35 5.08 -18.04
C SER A 235 6.01 4.34 -19.21
N GLY A 236 7.32 4.11 -19.12
CA GLY A 236 7.99 3.14 -20.00
C GLY A 236 7.51 1.73 -19.69
N GLU A 237 7.55 1.32 -18.43
CA GLU A 237 7.07 0.02 -17.99
C GLU A 237 6.09 0.15 -16.82
N ILE A 238 4.95 -0.54 -16.91
CA ILE A 238 3.97 -0.66 -15.84
C ILE A 238 3.81 -2.13 -15.46
N SER A 239 4.07 -2.44 -14.20
CA SER A 239 3.85 -3.77 -13.62
C SER A 239 2.90 -3.69 -12.42
N VAL A 240 1.76 -4.36 -12.52
CA VAL A 240 0.71 -4.37 -11.49
C VAL A 240 0.40 -5.78 -11.05
N SER A 241 0.45 -6.06 -9.75
CA SER A 241 0.17 -7.38 -9.21
C SER A 241 -0.81 -7.34 -8.05
N ASN A 242 -1.75 -8.29 -8.05
CA ASN A 242 -2.69 -8.47 -6.94
C ASN A 242 -2.92 -9.98 -6.70
N SER A 243 -3.27 -10.36 -5.49
CA SER A 243 -3.65 -11.76 -5.24
C SER A 243 -5.18 -11.93 -5.20
N ASN A 244 -5.89 -11.08 -4.49
CA ASN A 244 -7.31 -11.28 -4.22
C ASN A 244 -8.22 -10.13 -4.67
N GLY A 245 -7.70 -8.93 -4.76
CA GLY A 245 -8.47 -7.75 -5.16
C GLY A 245 -8.48 -7.51 -6.66
N PRO A 246 -9.37 -6.65 -7.14
CA PRO A 246 -9.42 -6.23 -8.53
C PRO A 246 -8.26 -5.28 -8.89
N ILE A 247 -7.92 -5.30 -10.18
CA ILE A 247 -7.06 -4.32 -10.81
C ILE A 247 -7.91 -3.57 -11.83
N SER A 248 -7.95 -2.24 -11.74
CA SER A 248 -8.65 -1.37 -12.68
C SER A 248 -7.71 -0.28 -13.19
N LEU A 249 -7.36 -0.34 -14.46
CA LEU A 249 -6.45 0.59 -15.11
C LEU A 249 -7.18 1.34 -16.22
N THR A 250 -7.16 2.67 -16.17
CA THR A 250 -7.88 3.51 -17.13
C THR A 250 -6.98 4.65 -17.63
N ASP A 251 -7.06 4.98 -18.91
CA ASP A 251 -6.27 6.05 -19.55
C ASP A 251 -4.76 5.81 -19.43
N ILE A 252 -4.28 4.66 -19.93
CA ILE A 252 -2.89 4.23 -19.77
C ILE A 252 -2.10 4.53 -21.05
N LYS A 253 -0.91 5.10 -20.89
CA LYS A 253 0.07 5.25 -21.95
C LYS A 253 1.41 4.71 -21.50
N ALA A 254 1.87 3.62 -22.14
CA ALA A 254 3.13 2.98 -21.78
C ALA A 254 3.80 2.29 -22.97
N ASP A 255 5.05 1.85 -22.78
CA ASP A 255 5.66 0.91 -23.74
C ASP A 255 5.18 -0.51 -23.43
N VAL A 256 5.28 -0.93 -22.19
CA VAL A 256 4.90 -2.27 -21.74
C VAL A 256 3.98 -2.15 -20.53
N LEU A 257 2.88 -2.91 -20.53
CA LEU A 257 2.01 -3.11 -19.39
C LEU A 257 1.89 -4.60 -19.07
N THR A 258 2.16 -4.95 -17.84
CA THR A 258 1.85 -6.28 -17.29
C THR A 258 0.95 -6.12 -16.07
N ALA A 259 -0.22 -6.73 -16.08
CA ALA A 259 -1.13 -6.73 -14.92
C ALA A 259 -1.60 -8.15 -14.62
N SER A 260 -1.48 -8.58 -13.35
CA SER A 260 -1.84 -9.92 -12.94
C SER A 260 -2.60 -9.94 -11.62
N THR A 261 -3.69 -10.72 -11.57
CA THR A 261 -4.39 -11.03 -10.32
C THR A 261 -4.77 -12.51 -10.27
N SER A 262 -5.05 -13.05 -9.09
CA SER A 262 -5.40 -14.47 -8.99
C SER A 262 -6.91 -14.70 -8.87
N ASN A 263 -7.64 -13.86 -8.13
CA ASN A 263 -9.00 -14.19 -7.73
C ASN A 263 -10.06 -13.15 -8.08
N SER A 264 -9.69 -12.05 -8.68
CA SER A 264 -10.62 -10.96 -8.99
C SER A 264 -10.50 -10.50 -10.44
N THR A 265 -11.22 -9.49 -10.85
CA THR A 265 -11.18 -8.96 -12.21
C THR A 265 -9.89 -8.17 -12.47
N ASN A 266 -9.32 -8.36 -13.67
CA ASN A 266 -8.24 -7.56 -14.21
C ASN A 266 -8.78 -6.76 -15.40
N GLN A 267 -8.96 -5.46 -15.24
CA GLN A 267 -9.58 -4.59 -16.21
C GLN A 267 -8.60 -3.52 -16.73
N LEU A 268 -8.53 -3.39 -18.03
CA LEU A 268 -7.80 -2.33 -18.72
C LEU A 268 -8.74 -1.58 -19.67
N GLN A 269 -8.81 -0.28 -19.52
CA GLN A 269 -9.66 0.58 -20.35
C GLN A 269 -8.87 1.75 -20.92
N ASN A 270 -9.10 2.05 -22.20
CA ASN A 270 -8.51 3.20 -22.89
C ASN A 270 -6.99 3.24 -22.77
N ALA A 271 -6.31 2.30 -23.40
CA ALA A 271 -4.86 2.15 -23.26
C ALA A 271 -4.16 2.19 -24.63
N VAL A 272 -3.02 2.88 -24.67
CA VAL A 272 -2.14 2.93 -25.85
C VAL A 272 -0.74 2.49 -25.44
N LEU A 273 -0.32 1.33 -25.97
CA LEU A 273 0.99 0.73 -25.68
C LEU A 273 1.83 0.71 -26.96
N SER A 274 3.10 1.11 -26.83
CA SER A 274 4.02 1.12 -27.97
C SER A 274 4.61 -0.27 -28.29
N ARG A 275 4.60 -1.20 -27.32
CA ARG A 275 5.17 -2.56 -27.48
C ARG A 275 4.17 -3.64 -27.12
N SER A 276 3.74 -3.75 -25.86
CA SER A 276 2.92 -4.89 -25.45
C SER A 276 2.04 -4.64 -24.24
N VAL A 277 0.94 -5.37 -24.16
CA VAL A 277 0.12 -5.54 -22.98
C VAL A 277 -0.03 -7.02 -22.66
N SER A 278 0.09 -7.37 -21.36
CA SER A 278 -0.18 -8.71 -20.84
C SER A 278 -1.11 -8.60 -19.65
N LEU A 279 -2.29 -9.20 -19.75
CA LEU A 279 -3.26 -9.28 -18.67
C LEU A 279 -3.47 -10.75 -18.29
N ALA A 280 -3.11 -11.10 -17.05
CA ALA A 280 -3.18 -12.48 -16.57
C ALA A 280 -4.10 -12.60 -15.35
N ASN A 281 -4.83 -13.71 -15.30
CA ASN A 281 -5.67 -14.05 -14.15
C ASN A 281 -5.67 -15.57 -13.91
N SER A 282 -6.03 -16.02 -12.71
CA SER A 282 -6.24 -17.44 -12.48
C SER A 282 -7.73 -17.80 -12.39
N ASN A 283 -8.50 -17.07 -11.59
CA ASN A 283 -9.90 -17.41 -11.32
C ASN A 283 -10.89 -16.32 -11.72
N GLY A 284 -10.46 -15.07 -11.85
CA GLY A 284 -11.30 -13.95 -12.24
C GLY A 284 -11.27 -13.68 -13.75
N SER A 285 -12.04 -12.71 -14.16
CA SER A 285 -12.13 -12.30 -15.55
C SER A 285 -11.00 -11.36 -15.96
N VAL A 286 -10.69 -11.37 -17.24
CA VAL A 286 -9.80 -10.41 -17.91
C VAL A 286 -10.65 -9.58 -18.86
N GLU A 287 -10.65 -8.27 -18.65
CA GLU A 287 -11.43 -7.32 -19.45
C GLU A 287 -10.51 -6.30 -20.11
N ILE A 288 -10.61 -6.16 -21.41
CA ILE A 288 -9.85 -5.18 -22.19
C ILE A 288 -10.80 -4.32 -23.01
N LEU A 289 -10.81 -3.01 -22.76
CA LEU A 289 -11.73 -2.07 -23.39
C LEU A 289 -10.94 -0.94 -24.07
N GLN A 290 -11.04 -0.86 -25.39
CA GLN A 290 -10.39 0.20 -26.19
C GLN A 290 -8.88 0.29 -25.96
N ALA A 291 -8.18 -0.85 -26.03
CA ALA A 291 -6.74 -0.88 -25.95
C ALA A 291 -6.09 -1.09 -27.32
N GLU A 292 -4.98 -0.41 -27.57
CA GLU A 292 -4.14 -0.57 -28.74
C GLU A 292 -2.72 -0.96 -28.34
N ALA A 293 -2.21 -2.06 -28.91
CA ALA A 293 -0.83 -2.50 -28.74
C ALA A 293 -0.37 -3.36 -29.92
N PRO A 294 0.94 -3.39 -30.27
CA PRO A 294 1.50 -4.33 -31.21
C PRO A 294 1.40 -5.80 -30.78
N ALA A 295 1.52 -6.06 -29.48
CA ALA A 295 1.37 -7.41 -28.93
C ALA A 295 0.41 -7.39 -27.73
N ILE A 296 -0.60 -8.26 -27.77
CA ILE A 296 -1.61 -8.40 -26.73
C ILE A 296 -1.64 -9.86 -26.26
N ASP A 297 -1.44 -10.09 -24.96
CA ASP A 297 -1.54 -11.42 -24.33
C ASP A 297 -2.59 -11.38 -23.22
N LEU A 298 -3.67 -12.13 -23.37
CA LEU A 298 -4.78 -12.21 -22.43
C LEU A 298 -4.90 -13.65 -21.95
N SER A 299 -4.83 -13.89 -20.65
CA SER A 299 -4.88 -15.23 -20.09
C SER A 299 -5.69 -15.33 -18.80
N THR A 300 -6.52 -16.38 -18.70
CA THR A 300 -7.15 -16.78 -17.45
C THR A 300 -7.39 -18.28 -17.42
N SER A 301 -7.56 -18.88 -16.23
CA SER A 301 -7.89 -20.29 -16.15
C SER A 301 -9.40 -20.53 -16.00
N ASN A 302 -10.12 -19.73 -15.25
CA ASN A 302 -11.53 -20.00 -14.90
C ASN A 302 -12.49 -18.84 -15.22
N GLY A 303 -12.01 -17.62 -15.37
CA GLY A 303 -12.83 -16.47 -15.72
C GLY A 303 -13.12 -16.36 -17.21
N GLU A 304 -13.77 -15.29 -17.59
CA GLU A 304 -14.00 -14.92 -19.00
C GLU A 304 -12.91 -13.96 -19.48
N ILE A 305 -12.50 -14.09 -20.73
CA ILE A 305 -11.74 -13.06 -21.45
C ILE A 305 -12.72 -12.32 -22.34
N SER A 306 -12.90 -11.03 -22.09
CA SER A 306 -13.86 -10.22 -22.86
C SER A 306 -13.31 -8.85 -23.19
N GLY A 307 -13.82 -8.25 -24.25
CA GLY A 307 -13.57 -6.85 -24.50
C GLY A 307 -13.53 -6.41 -25.96
N VAL A 308 -12.92 -5.24 -26.14
CA VAL A 308 -12.82 -4.54 -27.43
C VAL A 308 -11.38 -4.07 -27.62
N ILE A 309 -10.72 -4.57 -28.66
CA ILE A 309 -9.40 -4.13 -29.09
C ILE A 309 -9.57 -3.04 -30.15
N GLN A 310 -8.82 -1.96 -30.04
CA GLN A 310 -8.83 -0.89 -31.02
C GLN A 310 -8.06 -1.27 -32.29
N GLY A 311 -8.67 -1.11 -33.45
CA GLY A 311 -8.10 -1.44 -34.77
C GLY A 311 -8.86 -2.52 -35.51
N SER A 312 -8.29 -2.99 -36.61
CA SER A 312 -8.88 -4.05 -37.46
C SER A 312 -8.39 -5.44 -37.05
N GLN A 313 -9.30 -6.40 -36.99
CA GLN A 313 -8.93 -7.80 -36.76
C GLN A 313 -7.88 -8.30 -37.76
N ARG A 314 -7.87 -7.79 -38.99
CA ARG A 314 -6.93 -8.19 -40.05
C ARG A 314 -5.48 -7.77 -39.77
N ASP A 315 -5.29 -6.79 -38.87
CA ASP A 315 -3.96 -6.32 -38.49
C ASP A 315 -3.26 -7.30 -37.54
N TYR A 316 -4.00 -8.27 -36.99
CA TYR A 316 -3.52 -9.20 -35.97
C TYR A 316 -3.35 -10.61 -36.48
N SER A 317 -2.21 -11.22 -36.18
CA SER A 317 -2.05 -12.68 -36.13
C SER A 317 -2.67 -13.12 -34.78
N ILE A 318 -3.71 -13.96 -34.85
CA ILE A 318 -4.52 -14.33 -33.69
C ILE A 318 -4.26 -15.78 -33.30
N GLU A 319 -3.95 -16.04 -32.05
CA GLU A 319 -3.91 -17.34 -31.38
C GLU A 319 -4.90 -17.35 -30.22
N ALA A 320 -6.08 -17.93 -30.42
CA ALA A 320 -7.11 -18.05 -29.38
C ALA A 320 -7.32 -19.53 -29.05
N SER A 321 -7.29 -19.89 -27.80
CA SER A 321 -7.49 -21.25 -27.29
C SER A 321 -8.28 -21.31 -26.02
N THR A 322 -9.26 -22.21 -25.94
CA THR A 322 -9.95 -22.55 -24.69
C THR A 322 -10.19 -24.06 -24.64
N SER A 323 -10.08 -24.68 -23.45
CA SER A 323 -10.28 -26.13 -23.32
C SER A 323 -11.74 -26.53 -23.14
N ASN A 324 -12.48 -25.78 -22.29
CA ASN A 324 -13.86 -26.11 -21.95
C ASN A 324 -14.85 -24.95 -22.21
N GLY A 325 -14.41 -23.87 -22.84
CA GLY A 325 -15.23 -22.72 -23.22
C GLY A 325 -15.48 -22.61 -24.70
N SER A 326 -16.02 -21.49 -25.12
CA SER A 326 -16.18 -21.09 -26.51
C SER A 326 -15.36 -19.85 -26.82
N SER A 327 -14.90 -19.70 -28.05
CA SER A 327 -14.21 -18.49 -28.52
C SER A 327 -14.94 -17.93 -29.75
N ASN A 328 -15.13 -16.61 -29.78
CA ASN A 328 -15.59 -15.90 -30.96
C ASN A 328 -14.45 -15.55 -31.95
N LEU A 329 -13.19 -15.73 -31.51
CA LEU A 329 -12.02 -15.47 -32.33
C LEU A 329 -11.66 -16.72 -33.18
N MET A 330 -11.29 -16.50 -34.42
CA MET A 330 -10.67 -17.50 -35.27
C MET A 330 -9.17 -17.28 -35.35
N ASN A 331 -8.39 -18.35 -35.24
CA ASN A 331 -6.94 -18.27 -35.39
C ASN A 331 -6.55 -17.82 -36.79
N THR A 332 -5.70 -16.82 -36.88
CA THR A 332 -5.23 -16.23 -38.15
C THR A 332 -3.72 -16.01 -38.11
N VAL A 333 -3.10 -15.97 -39.28
CA VAL A 333 -1.68 -15.67 -39.45
C VAL A 333 -1.52 -14.55 -40.49
N GLY A 334 -0.42 -13.81 -40.42
CA GLY A 334 -0.07 -12.81 -41.43
C GLY A 334 -0.36 -11.36 -41.05
N GLY A 335 -0.96 -11.11 -39.87
CA GLY A 335 -1.03 -9.75 -39.32
C GLY A 335 0.31 -9.27 -38.77
N GLU A 336 0.56 -7.97 -38.81
CA GLU A 336 1.78 -7.34 -38.27
C GLU A 336 1.77 -7.30 -36.74
N LYS A 337 0.58 -7.22 -36.12
CA LYS A 337 0.34 -7.26 -34.69
C LYS A 337 0.02 -8.69 -34.22
N THR A 338 0.12 -8.96 -32.94
CA THR A 338 -0.19 -10.28 -32.37
C THR A 338 -1.25 -10.17 -31.26
N LEU A 339 -2.23 -11.08 -31.28
CA LEU A 339 -3.19 -11.29 -30.23
C LEU A 339 -3.16 -12.74 -29.77
N LYS A 340 -2.78 -12.97 -28.52
CA LYS A 340 -2.89 -14.26 -27.88
C LYS A 340 -3.98 -14.17 -26.80
N ALA A 341 -4.94 -15.12 -26.84
CA ALA A 341 -6.00 -15.22 -25.84
C ALA A 341 -6.13 -16.68 -25.41
N SER A 342 -5.81 -16.99 -24.16
CA SER A 342 -5.82 -18.36 -23.65
C SER A 342 -6.69 -18.49 -22.40
N ASN A 343 -7.59 -19.49 -22.42
CA ASN A 343 -8.45 -19.79 -21.30
C ASN A 343 -8.53 -21.32 -21.09
N SER A 344 -8.75 -21.79 -19.88
CA SER A 344 -8.98 -23.22 -19.64
C SER A 344 -10.47 -23.54 -19.59
N ASN A 345 -11.26 -22.81 -18.81
CA ASN A 345 -12.65 -23.18 -18.51
C ASN A 345 -13.69 -22.12 -18.91
N GLY A 346 -13.28 -20.88 -19.14
CA GLY A 346 -14.19 -19.79 -19.52
C GLY A 346 -14.20 -19.51 -21.02
N GLY A 347 -15.11 -18.63 -21.41
CA GLY A 347 -15.22 -18.14 -22.79
C GLY A 347 -14.19 -17.07 -23.14
N ILE A 348 -14.00 -16.89 -24.46
CA ILE A 348 -13.24 -15.79 -25.04
C ILE A 348 -14.21 -15.02 -25.95
N ASN A 349 -14.48 -13.77 -25.60
CA ASN A 349 -15.39 -12.88 -26.33
C ASN A 349 -14.73 -11.52 -26.58
N VAL A 350 -13.86 -11.47 -27.56
CA VAL A 350 -13.11 -10.28 -27.93
C VAL A 350 -13.55 -9.81 -29.31
N THR A 351 -13.79 -8.53 -29.44
CA THR A 351 -14.17 -7.86 -30.66
C THR A 351 -13.18 -6.75 -31.03
N PHE A 352 -13.29 -6.20 -32.21
CA PHE A 352 -12.44 -5.12 -32.68
C PHE A 352 -13.30 -3.93 -33.04
N SER A 353 -12.91 -2.74 -32.56
CA SER A 353 -13.52 -1.47 -32.99
C SER A 353 -12.73 -0.95 -34.19
N GLN A 354 -13.40 -0.74 -35.29
CA GLN A 354 -12.75 -0.02 -36.39
C GLN A 354 -12.52 1.44 -35.98
N PRO A 355 -11.42 2.06 -36.41
CA PRO A 355 -11.13 3.46 -36.11
C PRO A 355 -12.16 4.42 -36.68
#